data_075ff80264c6e95f57c9a29dc825862f
#
_entry.id   075ff80264c6e95f57c9a29dc825862f
#
_cell.length_a   1.000
_cell.length_b   1.000
_cell.length_c   1.000
_cell.angle_alpha   90.00
_cell.angle_beta   90.00
_cell.angle_gamma   90.00
#
_symmetry.space_group_name_H-M   'P 1'
#
loop_
_entity.id
_entity.type
_entity.pdbx_description
1 polymer ?
#
loop_
_entity_poly.entity_id
_entity_poly.type
_entity_poly.pdbx_seq_one_letter_code
_entity_poly.pdbx_strand_id
1 'polypeptide(L)'
;MSKKYIIGIDGGSQSTKVVMYDLEGNVVCEGKGLLQPMHTPDADTAEHPDDDLWASLCFAGHDLMSQFAGNKEDIVGIGLGSIRCCRALLKADGTPAAPLISWQDARVTRPYEHTNPDVAYVTSFSGYLTHRLTGEFKDNIANYFGQWPVDYKTWAWSEDAAVMEKFNIPRHMLFDVQMPGTVLGHITPQAALATHFPAGLPVVCTTSDKPVEALGAGLLDNETAVISLGTYIALMMNGKALPKDPVAYWPIMSSIPQTLLYEGYGIRKGMWTVSWLRDMLGESLIQDARAQDLSPEDLLNKKASCVPPGCNGLMTVLDWLTNPWEPYKRGIMIGFDSSMDYAWIYRSILESVALTLKNNYDNMCNEMNHFAKHVIITGGGSNSDLFMQIFADVFNLPARRNAINGCASLGAAINTAVGLGLYPDYATAVDKMVRVKDIFMPVENNAKRYDAMNKGIFKELTKHTDVILKKSYEVMHGELGNADSIQSWSNA
;
A
#
# COMPACT_ATOMS: atom_id res chain seq x y z
N MET A 1 -18.83 -1.16 -31.87
CA MET A 1 -17.49 -1.70 -31.51
C MET A 1 -17.70 -2.82 -30.53
N SER A 2 -16.97 -3.95 -30.63
CA SER A 2 -17.00 -4.99 -29.60
C SER A 2 -16.55 -4.39 -28.26
N LYS A 3 -17.21 -4.77 -27.18
CA LYS A 3 -16.77 -4.37 -25.85
C LYS A 3 -15.40 -5.00 -25.61
N LYS A 4 -14.45 -4.24 -25.05
CA LYS A 4 -13.14 -4.75 -24.65
C LYS A 4 -13.02 -4.70 -23.14
N TYR A 5 -12.34 -5.70 -22.57
CA TYR A 5 -12.16 -5.84 -21.13
C TYR A 5 -10.68 -5.99 -20.79
N ILE A 6 -10.29 -5.46 -19.64
CA ILE A 6 -8.93 -5.54 -19.10
C ILE A 6 -9.02 -6.10 -17.69
N ILE A 7 -8.10 -6.98 -17.34
CA ILE A 7 -7.96 -7.52 -15.99
C ILE A 7 -6.83 -6.79 -15.28
N GLY A 8 -7.13 -6.23 -14.10
CA GLY A 8 -6.13 -5.69 -13.19
C GLY A 8 -5.96 -6.61 -11.98
N ILE A 9 -4.73 -7.02 -11.70
CA ILE A 9 -4.37 -7.85 -10.55
C ILE A 9 -3.70 -6.96 -9.49
N ASP A 10 -4.14 -7.11 -8.25
CA ASP A 10 -3.56 -6.51 -7.05
C ASP A 10 -3.16 -7.66 -6.10
N GLY A 11 -1.88 -8.02 -6.11
CA GLY A 11 -1.29 -9.00 -5.22
C GLY A 11 -0.91 -8.35 -3.89
N GLY A 12 -1.83 -8.31 -2.94
CA GLY A 12 -1.62 -7.74 -1.61
C GLY A 12 -0.97 -8.72 -0.62
N SER A 13 -0.71 -8.26 0.61
CA SER A 13 -0.10 -9.07 1.69
C SER A 13 -1.08 -10.03 2.39
N GLN A 14 -2.39 -9.89 2.18
CA GLN A 14 -3.43 -10.73 2.82
C GLN A 14 -4.33 -11.43 1.81
N SER A 15 -4.33 -10.99 0.57
CA SER A 15 -5.15 -11.55 -0.49
C SER A 15 -4.67 -11.07 -1.86
N THR A 16 -4.95 -11.86 -2.88
CA THR A 16 -4.89 -11.43 -4.28
C THR A 16 -6.29 -11.00 -4.71
N LYS A 17 -6.41 -9.79 -5.23
CA LYS A 17 -7.65 -9.27 -5.84
C LYS A 17 -7.46 -9.15 -7.34
N VAL A 18 -8.44 -9.67 -8.09
CA VAL A 18 -8.47 -9.62 -9.55
C VAL A 18 -9.76 -8.94 -9.97
N VAL A 19 -9.67 -7.89 -10.77
CA VAL A 19 -10.84 -7.11 -11.19
C VAL A 19 -10.83 -6.93 -12.70
N MET A 20 -11.95 -7.20 -13.32
CA MET A 20 -12.18 -6.94 -14.74
C MET A 20 -12.86 -5.59 -14.93
N TYR A 21 -12.29 -4.78 -15.79
CA TYR A 21 -12.78 -3.46 -16.16
C TYR A 21 -13.18 -3.40 -17.64
N ASP A 22 -14.20 -2.62 -17.96
CA ASP A 22 -14.39 -2.12 -19.32
C ASP A 22 -13.42 -0.94 -19.59
N LEU A 23 -13.41 -0.42 -20.82
CA LEU A 23 -12.50 0.68 -21.18
C LEU A 23 -12.90 2.01 -20.51
N GLU A 24 -14.09 2.15 -20.00
CA GLU A 24 -14.53 3.30 -19.21
C GLU A 24 -14.19 3.17 -17.72
N GLY A 25 -13.49 2.10 -17.32
CA GLY A 25 -13.10 1.84 -15.94
C GLY A 25 -14.24 1.35 -15.04
N ASN A 26 -15.36 0.90 -15.60
CA ASN A 26 -16.41 0.27 -14.81
C ASN A 26 -15.99 -1.15 -14.43
N VAL A 27 -16.25 -1.53 -13.18
CA VAL A 27 -16.06 -2.91 -12.72
C VAL A 27 -17.10 -3.81 -13.36
N VAL A 28 -16.67 -4.86 -14.04
CA VAL A 28 -17.51 -5.87 -14.69
C VAL A 28 -17.75 -7.04 -13.75
N CYS A 29 -16.68 -7.58 -13.20
CA CYS A 29 -16.68 -8.61 -12.15
C CYS A 29 -15.36 -8.57 -11.38
N GLU A 30 -15.34 -9.22 -10.22
CA GLU A 30 -14.14 -9.29 -9.40
C GLU A 30 -14.00 -10.66 -8.74
N GLY A 31 -12.77 -11.08 -8.48
CA GLY A 31 -12.47 -12.29 -7.74
C GLY A 31 -11.43 -12.02 -6.66
N LYS A 32 -11.49 -12.78 -5.58
CA LYS A 32 -10.59 -12.59 -4.44
C LYS A 32 -10.14 -13.93 -3.88
N GLY A 33 -8.82 -14.14 -3.82
CA GLY A 33 -8.19 -15.26 -3.14
C GLY A 33 -7.52 -14.79 -1.85
N LEU A 34 -7.84 -15.39 -0.72
CA LEU A 34 -7.17 -15.10 0.54
C LEU A 34 -5.81 -15.80 0.59
N LEU A 35 -4.83 -15.14 1.19
CA LEU A 35 -3.57 -15.76 1.57
C LEU A 35 -3.70 -16.43 2.92
N GLN A 36 -2.95 -17.50 3.13
CA GLN A 36 -2.85 -18.15 4.43
C GLN A 36 -2.10 -17.25 5.43
N PRO A 37 -2.27 -17.46 6.74
CA PRO A 37 -1.44 -16.79 7.73
C PRO A 37 0.04 -17.07 7.48
N MET A 38 0.87 -16.02 7.52
CA MET A 38 2.31 -16.18 7.38
C MET A 38 2.89 -17.02 8.51
N HIS A 39 3.92 -17.77 8.21
CA HIS A 39 4.75 -18.44 9.19
C HIS A 39 5.74 -17.43 9.80
N THR A 40 5.57 -17.14 11.07
CA THR A 40 6.37 -16.16 11.83
C THR A 40 6.90 -16.80 13.11
N PRO A 41 7.90 -17.71 13.02
CA PRO A 41 8.40 -18.44 14.18
C PRO A 41 9.15 -17.55 15.19
N ASP A 42 9.67 -16.42 14.71
CA ASP A 42 10.37 -15.40 15.49
C ASP A 42 10.04 -13.99 14.95
N ALA A 43 10.66 -12.97 15.55
CA ALA A 43 10.40 -11.57 15.18
C ALA A 43 11.01 -11.17 13.82
N ASP A 44 11.99 -11.91 13.34
CA ASP A 44 12.78 -11.63 12.13
C ASP A 44 12.28 -12.40 10.90
N THR A 45 11.45 -13.42 11.09
CA THR A 45 10.99 -14.33 10.03
C THR A 45 9.52 -14.11 9.71
N ALA A 46 9.23 -13.89 8.43
CA ALA A 46 7.87 -13.81 7.90
C ALA A 46 7.79 -14.42 6.51
N GLU A 47 7.27 -15.64 6.41
CA GLU A 47 7.23 -16.45 5.20
C GLU A 47 5.80 -16.81 4.81
N HIS A 48 5.51 -16.78 3.51
CA HIS A 48 4.28 -17.34 2.98
C HIS A 48 4.41 -18.86 2.87
N PRO A 49 3.47 -19.63 3.43
CA PRO A 49 3.53 -21.10 3.39
C PRO A 49 3.29 -21.61 1.98
N ASP A 50 3.91 -22.75 1.65
CA ASP A 50 3.73 -23.45 0.40
C ASP A 50 3.86 -22.55 -0.85
N ASP A 51 2.96 -22.72 -1.82
CA ASP A 51 2.82 -21.88 -3.02
C ASP A 51 1.59 -20.96 -2.92
N ASP A 52 1.39 -20.36 -1.77
CA ASP A 52 0.19 -19.64 -1.37
C ASP A 52 -0.15 -18.45 -2.29
N LEU A 53 0.89 -17.70 -2.74
CA LEU A 53 0.68 -16.58 -3.66
C LEU A 53 0.05 -17.04 -4.99
N TRP A 54 0.58 -18.14 -5.53
CA TRP A 54 0.05 -18.71 -6.78
C TRP A 54 -1.35 -19.29 -6.58
N ALA A 55 -1.57 -20.03 -5.49
CA ALA A 55 -2.87 -20.59 -5.15
C ALA A 55 -3.93 -19.51 -4.98
N SER A 56 -3.59 -18.42 -4.29
CA SER A 56 -4.45 -17.23 -4.12
C SER A 56 -4.82 -16.59 -5.46
N LEU A 57 -3.85 -16.41 -6.37
CA LEU A 57 -4.11 -15.88 -7.72
C LEU A 57 -4.99 -16.81 -8.55
N CYS A 58 -4.73 -18.12 -8.51
CA CYS A 58 -5.55 -19.12 -9.22
C CYS A 58 -7.00 -19.08 -8.74
N PHE A 59 -7.21 -19.03 -7.43
CA PHE A 59 -8.54 -18.93 -6.84
C PHE A 59 -9.25 -17.64 -7.28
N ALA A 60 -8.57 -16.50 -7.17
CA ALA A 60 -9.12 -15.20 -7.57
C ALA A 60 -9.46 -15.15 -9.06
N GLY A 61 -8.61 -15.74 -9.92
CA GLY A 61 -8.85 -15.85 -11.36
C GLY A 61 -10.06 -16.71 -11.69
N HIS A 62 -10.17 -17.89 -11.05
CA HIS A 62 -11.32 -18.76 -11.19
C HIS A 62 -12.62 -18.07 -10.73
N ASP A 63 -12.59 -17.43 -9.56
CA ASP A 63 -13.74 -16.70 -9.01
C ASP A 63 -14.21 -15.59 -9.99
N LEU A 64 -13.29 -14.74 -10.48
CA LEU A 64 -13.58 -13.73 -11.48
C LEU A 64 -14.19 -14.32 -12.76
N MET A 65 -13.54 -15.34 -13.33
CA MET A 65 -13.96 -15.92 -14.61
C MET A 65 -15.28 -16.69 -14.51
N SER A 66 -15.65 -17.18 -13.34
CA SER A 66 -16.97 -17.81 -13.09
C SER A 66 -18.13 -16.82 -13.15
N GLN A 67 -17.88 -15.55 -12.86
CA GLN A 67 -18.85 -14.46 -12.85
C GLN A 67 -18.95 -13.78 -14.24
N PHE A 68 -17.95 -13.95 -15.10
CA PHE A 68 -17.91 -13.26 -16.39
C PHE A 68 -18.81 -13.92 -17.42
N ALA A 69 -19.89 -13.24 -17.80
CA ALA A 69 -20.86 -13.71 -18.80
C ALA A 69 -20.58 -13.23 -20.24
N GLY A 70 -19.49 -12.45 -20.44
CA GLY A 70 -19.12 -11.92 -21.76
C GLY A 70 -18.31 -12.90 -22.61
N ASN A 71 -17.92 -12.47 -23.83
CA ASN A 71 -17.04 -13.28 -24.67
C ASN A 71 -15.57 -13.14 -24.17
N LYS A 72 -14.92 -14.27 -23.89
CA LYS A 72 -13.53 -14.32 -23.44
C LYS A 72 -12.54 -13.71 -24.45
N GLU A 73 -12.86 -13.72 -25.73
CA GLU A 73 -12.06 -13.08 -26.79
C GLU A 73 -12.05 -11.54 -26.71
N ASP A 74 -13.02 -10.96 -26.00
CA ASP A 74 -13.04 -9.51 -25.75
C ASP A 74 -12.13 -9.07 -24.59
N ILE A 75 -11.54 -10.01 -23.84
CA ILE A 75 -10.52 -9.74 -22.83
C ILE A 75 -9.19 -9.52 -23.56
N VAL A 76 -8.60 -8.34 -23.42
CA VAL A 76 -7.46 -7.94 -24.27
C VAL A 76 -6.11 -7.95 -23.56
N GLY A 77 -6.08 -8.01 -22.23
CA GLY A 77 -4.83 -8.07 -21.48
C GLY A 77 -5.01 -8.10 -19.97
N ILE A 78 -3.91 -8.39 -19.28
CA ILE A 78 -3.80 -8.45 -17.83
C ILE A 78 -2.67 -7.53 -17.37
N GLY A 79 -2.92 -6.69 -16.37
CA GLY A 79 -1.91 -5.94 -15.64
C GLY A 79 -1.64 -6.59 -14.28
N LEU A 80 -0.37 -6.85 -13.97
CA LEU A 80 0.04 -7.48 -12.72
C LEU A 80 0.69 -6.45 -11.79
N GLY A 81 -0.01 -6.04 -10.74
CA GLY A 81 0.52 -5.34 -9.58
C GLY A 81 0.75 -6.30 -8.40
N SER A 82 1.79 -6.07 -7.61
CA SER A 82 2.07 -6.87 -6.42
C SER A 82 2.77 -6.04 -5.35
N ILE A 83 2.68 -6.48 -4.09
CA ILE A 83 3.46 -5.88 -3.01
C ILE A 83 4.96 -5.94 -3.33
N ARG A 84 5.69 -4.94 -2.85
CA ARG A 84 7.15 -4.82 -3.00
C ARG A 84 7.90 -5.25 -1.75
N CYS A 85 9.22 -5.15 -1.83
CA CYS A 85 10.12 -5.45 -0.71
C CYS A 85 10.04 -6.92 -0.28
N CYS A 86 9.64 -7.82 -1.17
CA CYS A 86 9.56 -9.25 -0.96
C CYS A 86 10.66 -9.96 -1.75
N ARG A 87 10.94 -11.22 -1.38
CA ARG A 87 11.95 -12.01 -2.07
C ARG A 87 11.44 -13.42 -2.35
N ALA A 88 11.57 -13.87 -3.58
CA ALA A 88 11.33 -15.23 -4.02
C ALA A 88 12.65 -15.89 -4.45
N LEU A 89 12.94 -17.06 -3.91
CA LEU A 89 14.09 -17.87 -4.24
C LEU A 89 13.62 -19.04 -5.10
N LEU A 90 14.04 -19.09 -6.36
CA LEU A 90 13.50 -20.02 -7.35
C LEU A 90 14.57 -20.97 -7.86
N LYS A 91 14.15 -22.19 -8.17
CA LYS A 91 14.95 -23.18 -8.91
C LYS A 91 15.09 -22.78 -10.37
N ALA A 92 15.89 -23.53 -11.11
CA ALA A 92 16.12 -23.30 -12.54
C ALA A 92 14.85 -23.41 -13.40
N ASP A 93 13.85 -24.18 -12.96
CA ASP A 93 12.55 -24.31 -13.61
C ASP A 93 11.52 -23.25 -13.17
N GLY A 94 11.93 -22.30 -12.33
CA GLY A 94 11.09 -21.22 -11.80
C GLY A 94 10.15 -21.62 -10.66
N THR A 95 10.21 -22.87 -10.17
CA THR A 95 9.47 -23.27 -8.96
C THR A 95 10.17 -22.77 -7.69
N PRO A 96 9.45 -22.51 -6.58
CA PRO A 96 10.06 -22.09 -5.34
C PRO A 96 11.09 -23.11 -4.81
N ALA A 97 12.28 -22.63 -4.47
CA ALA A 97 13.35 -23.39 -3.81
C ALA A 97 13.26 -23.29 -2.28
N ALA A 98 12.51 -22.33 -1.77
CA ALA A 98 12.25 -22.06 -0.37
C ALA A 98 10.91 -21.34 -0.23
N PRO A 99 10.33 -21.21 0.98
CA PRO A 99 9.16 -20.37 1.22
C PRO A 99 9.38 -18.93 0.73
N LEU A 100 8.30 -18.30 0.27
CA LEU A 100 8.35 -16.92 -0.26
C LEU A 100 8.47 -15.94 0.91
N ILE A 101 9.48 -15.06 0.85
CA ILE A 101 9.88 -14.17 1.95
C ILE A 101 9.11 -12.85 1.84
N SER A 102 8.31 -12.55 2.88
CA SER A 102 7.49 -11.34 2.96
C SER A 102 8.35 -10.07 3.22
N TRP A 103 7.80 -8.91 2.88
CA TRP A 103 8.39 -7.61 3.21
C TRP A 103 8.58 -7.35 4.72
N GLN A 104 7.91 -8.12 5.57
CA GLN A 104 8.03 -8.03 7.03
C GLN A 104 9.25 -8.79 7.57
N ASP A 105 9.88 -9.61 6.75
CA ASP A 105 11.02 -10.43 7.11
C ASP A 105 12.32 -9.61 7.09
N ALA A 106 13.12 -9.74 8.10
CA ALA A 106 14.38 -9.00 8.21
C ALA A 106 15.39 -9.36 7.10
N ARG A 107 15.30 -10.56 6.52
CA ARG A 107 16.22 -11.02 5.45
C ARG A 107 16.10 -10.21 4.17
N VAL A 108 14.92 -9.57 3.89
CA VAL A 108 14.75 -8.76 2.67
C VAL A 108 15.56 -7.48 2.69
N THR A 109 15.94 -6.99 3.87
CA THR A 109 16.76 -5.77 4.04
C THR A 109 18.26 -6.06 4.14
N ARG A 110 18.63 -7.33 4.29
CA ARG A 110 20.04 -7.77 4.41
C ARG A 110 20.58 -8.18 3.03
N PRO A 111 21.92 -8.13 2.82
CA PRO A 111 22.56 -8.73 1.65
C PRO A 111 22.13 -10.19 1.48
N TYR A 112 22.00 -10.63 0.23
CA TYR A 112 21.62 -12.00 -0.04
C TYR A 112 22.75 -12.96 0.33
N GLU A 113 22.40 -14.06 0.98
CA GLU A 113 23.32 -15.15 1.29
C GLU A 113 22.92 -16.39 0.51
N HIS A 114 23.77 -16.82 -0.43
CA HIS A 114 23.53 -18.00 -1.23
C HIS A 114 23.87 -19.29 -0.45
N THR A 115 22.94 -19.74 0.38
CA THR A 115 23.10 -20.92 1.24
C THR A 115 22.43 -22.18 0.69
N ASN A 116 21.46 -22.02 -0.23
CA ASN A 116 20.74 -23.13 -0.85
C ASN A 116 21.21 -23.30 -2.31
N PRO A 117 21.90 -24.40 -2.67
CA PRO A 117 22.42 -24.63 -4.02
C PRO A 117 21.34 -24.84 -5.08
N ASP A 118 20.10 -25.14 -4.69
CA ASP A 118 18.98 -25.30 -5.62
C ASP A 118 18.44 -23.96 -6.13
N VAL A 119 18.85 -22.83 -5.52
CA VAL A 119 18.42 -21.49 -5.94
C VAL A 119 19.19 -21.07 -7.18
N ALA A 120 18.50 -21.00 -8.31
CA ALA A 120 19.02 -20.46 -9.56
C ALA A 120 18.68 -18.99 -9.76
N TYR A 121 17.55 -18.52 -9.22
CA TYR A 121 17.07 -17.14 -9.38
C TYR A 121 16.61 -16.53 -8.05
N VAL A 122 16.84 -15.23 -7.95
CA VAL A 122 16.37 -14.38 -6.85
C VAL A 122 15.57 -13.24 -7.46
N THR A 123 14.29 -13.15 -7.10
CA THR A 123 13.35 -12.18 -7.71
C THR A 123 12.33 -11.67 -6.68
N SER A 124 11.46 -10.74 -7.09
CA SER A 124 10.33 -10.26 -6.30
C SER A 124 9.10 -11.18 -6.47
N PHE A 125 8.03 -10.89 -5.72
CA PHE A 125 6.76 -11.63 -5.91
C PHE A 125 6.15 -11.40 -7.28
N SER A 126 6.27 -10.20 -7.84
CA SER A 126 5.80 -9.93 -9.21
C SER A 126 6.56 -10.73 -10.25
N GLY A 127 7.88 -10.88 -10.10
CA GLY A 127 8.69 -11.71 -10.99
C GLY A 127 8.30 -13.18 -10.91
N TYR A 128 8.11 -13.69 -9.70
CA TYR A 128 7.61 -15.06 -9.49
C TYR A 128 6.25 -15.27 -10.16
N LEU A 129 5.27 -14.39 -9.92
CA LEU A 129 3.94 -14.50 -10.52
C LEU A 129 3.97 -14.31 -12.05
N THR A 130 4.84 -13.42 -12.57
CA THR A 130 5.07 -13.28 -14.02
C THR A 130 5.55 -14.59 -14.63
N HIS A 131 6.55 -15.24 -14.01
CA HIS A 131 7.02 -16.53 -14.47
C HIS A 131 5.91 -17.59 -14.46
N ARG A 132 5.13 -17.69 -13.38
CA ARG A 132 4.02 -18.65 -13.27
C ARG A 132 2.94 -18.44 -14.34
N LEU A 133 2.68 -17.18 -14.71
CA LEU A 133 1.68 -16.84 -15.72
C LEU A 133 2.19 -17.06 -17.15
N THR A 134 3.46 -16.73 -17.42
CA THR A 134 3.98 -16.59 -18.79
C THR A 134 5.12 -17.54 -19.16
N GLY A 135 5.78 -18.15 -18.17
CA GLY A 135 7.02 -18.90 -18.36
C GLY A 135 8.27 -18.02 -18.56
N GLU A 136 8.14 -16.70 -18.61
CA GLU A 136 9.25 -15.78 -18.81
C GLU A 136 9.94 -15.44 -17.49
N PHE A 137 11.28 -15.31 -17.53
CA PHE A 137 12.09 -14.83 -16.41
C PHE A 137 12.24 -13.30 -16.50
N LYS A 138 11.12 -12.60 -16.43
CA LYS A 138 11.02 -11.15 -16.55
C LYS A 138 10.22 -10.56 -15.40
N ASP A 139 10.52 -9.30 -15.05
CA ASP A 139 9.76 -8.55 -14.06
C ASP A 139 9.77 -7.04 -14.36
N ASN A 140 9.05 -6.26 -13.58
CA ASN A 140 9.11 -4.80 -13.65
C ASN A 140 10.27 -4.26 -12.80
N ILE A 141 10.98 -3.26 -13.30
CA ILE A 141 12.09 -2.63 -12.59
C ILE A 141 11.62 -1.89 -11.33
N ALA A 142 10.37 -1.42 -11.29
CA ALA A 142 9.84 -0.62 -10.20
C ALA A 142 9.75 -1.38 -8.86
N ASN A 143 9.60 -2.72 -8.90
CA ASN A 143 9.53 -3.53 -7.67
C ASN A 143 10.87 -3.71 -6.98
N TYR A 144 11.95 -3.29 -7.62
CA TYR A 144 13.32 -3.48 -7.13
C TYR A 144 13.95 -2.21 -6.56
N PHE A 145 13.19 -1.13 -6.50
CA PHE A 145 13.68 0.15 -6.03
C PHE A 145 14.01 0.12 -4.52
N GLY A 146 15.23 0.57 -4.16
CA GLY A 146 15.68 0.75 -2.78
C GLY A 146 16.32 -0.47 -2.10
N GLN A 147 15.95 -1.71 -2.48
CA GLN A 147 16.43 -2.93 -1.81
C GLN A 147 17.17 -3.90 -2.73
N TRP A 148 17.50 -3.47 -3.94
CA TRP A 148 18.11 -4.27 -4.98
C TRP A 148 19.14 -3.44 -5.75
N PRO A 149 20.08 -4.08 -6.47
CA PRO A 149 21.13 -3.38 -7.20
C PRO A 149 20.62 -2.69 -8.47
N VAL A 150 19.78 -1.68 -8.33
CA VAL A 150 19.19 -0.91 -9.42
C VAL A 150 19.99 0.36 -9.67
N ASP A 151 20.25 0.68 -10.93
CA ASP A 151 20.69 2.00 -11.36
C ASP A 151 19.48 2.89 -11.67
N TYR A 152 19.29 3.90 -10.85
CA TYR A 152 18.15 4.81 -10.94
C TYR A 152 18.23 5.82 -12.09
N LYS A 153 19.35 5.87 -12.80
CA LYS A 153 19.51 6.73 -13.98
C LYS A 153 19.12 6.00 -15.25
N THR A 154 19.51 4.74 -15.33
CA THR A 154 19.25 3.90 -16.51
C THR A 154 17.98 3.08 -16.39
N TRP A 155 17.41 2.96 -15.17
CA TRP A 155 16.26 2.12 -14.85
C TRP A 155 16.51 0.64 -15.23
N ALA A 156 17.68 0.17 -14.90
CA ALA A 156 18.15 -1.19 -15.15
C ALA A 156 18.93 -1.71 -13.95
N TRP A 157 19.38 -2.96 -14.00
CA TRP A 157 20.32 -3.47 -13.01
C TRP A 157 21.64 -2.70 -13.10
N SER A 158 22.22 -2.40 -11.96
CA SER A 158 23.48 -1.67 -11.87
C SER A 158 24.65 -2.50 -12.45
N GLU A 159 25.52 -1.84 -13.17
CA GLU A 159 26.82 -2.40 -13.61
C GLU A 159 27.96 -2.02 -12.64
N ASP A 160 27.68 -1.19 -11.63
CA ASP A 160 28.66 -0.80 -10.62
C ASP A 160 28.90 -1.97 -9.65
N ALA A 161 30.14 -2.44 -9.61
CA ALA A 161 30.54 -3.56 -8.78
C ALA A 161 30.29 -3.31 -7.27
N ALA A 162 30.46 -2.07 -6.79
CA ALA A 162 30.21 -1.73 -5.38
C ALA A 162 28.72 -1.80 -5.03
N VAL A 163 27.84 -1.39 -5.97
CA VAL A 163 26.39 -1.54 -5.81
C VAL A 163 26.00 -3.00 -5.81
N MET A 164 26.53 -3.81 -6.72
CA MET A 164 26.24 -5.25 -6.80
C MET A 164 26.72 -5.99 -5.53
N GLU A 165 27.91 -5.66 -5.03
CA GLU A 165 28.47 -6.26 -3.82
C GLU A 165 27.62 -5.94 -2.58
N LYS A 166 27.10 -4.72 -2.47
CA LYS A 166 26.23 -4.32 -1.35
C LYS A 166 25.01 -5.23 -1.18
N PHE A 167 24.43 -5.69 -2.28
CA PHE A 167 23.23 -6.57 -2.23
C PHE A 167 23.61 -8.06 -2.32
N ASN A 168 24.82 -8.37 -2.76
CA ASN A 168 25.39 -9.72 -2.89
C ASN A 168 24.52 -10.69 -3.72
N ILE A 169 23.83 -10.18 -4.75
CA ILE A 169 23.04 -11.01 -5.69
C ILE A 169 23.78 -11.05 -7.03
N PRO A 170 24.29 -12.22 -7.47
CA PRO A 170 24.94 -12.35 -8.76
C PRO A 170 24.00 -11.94 -9.92
N ARG A 171 24.50 -11.20 -10.92
CA ARG A 171 23.69 -10.72 -12.06
C ARG A 171 22.92 -11.83 -12.78
N HIS A 172 23.50 -13.02 -12.91
CA HIS A 172 22.89 -14.15 -13.61
C HIS A 172 21.71 -14.77 -12.84
N MET A 173 21.56 -14.47 -11.55
CA MET A 173 20.42 -14.90 -10.73
C MET A 173 19.25 -13.89 -10.78
N LEU A 174 19.44 -12.70 -11.35
CA LEU A 174 18.41 -11.68 -11.46
C LEU A 174 17.64 -11.83 -12.76
N PHE A 175 16.32 -11.68 -12.71
CA PHE A 175 15.45 -11.64 -13.88
C PHE A 175 15.74 -10.44 -14.77
N ASP A 176 15.38 -10.53 -16.05
CA ASP A 176 15.35 -9.36 -16.91
C ASP A 176 14.25 -8.40 -16.52
N VAL A 177 14.57 -7.11 -16.46
CA VAL A 177 13.62 -6.10 -15.98
C VAL A 177 13.09 -5.26 -17.15
N GLN A 178 11.81 -4.89 -17.03
CA GLN A 178 11.08 -4.13 -18.04
C GLN A 178 10.45 -2.88 -17.39
N MET A 179 10.16 -1.89 -18.24
CA MET A 179 9.44 -0.68 -17.82
C MET A 179 7.92 -0.94 -17.76
N PRO A 180 7.19 -0.21 -16.89
CA PRO A 180 5.73 -0.25 -16.89
C PRO A 180 5.14 -0.01 -18.29
N GLY A 181 4.07 -0.73 -18.63
CA GLY A 181 3.44 -0.69 -19.96
C GLY A 181 4.02 -1.68 -20.98
N THR A 182 5.15 -2.35 -20.70
CA THR A 182 5.73 -3.37 -21.59
C THR A 182 5.03 -4.72 -21.41
N VAL A 183 4.85 -5.48 -22.49
CA VAL A 183 4.36 -6.86 -22.42
C VAL A 183 5.48 -7.77 -21.88
N LEU A 184 5.25 -8.41 -20.73
CA LEU A 184 6.19 -9.34 -20.10
C LEU A 184 6.18 -10.73 -20.76
N GLY A 185 5.04 -11.14 -21.27
CA GLY A 185 4.80 -12.43 -21.91
C GLY A 185 3.31 -12.66 -22.11
N HIS A 186 2.93 -13.88 -22.38
CA HIS A 186 1.53 -14.27 -22.63
C HIS A 186 1.14 -15.44 -21.73
N ILE A 187 -0.13 -15.48 -21.33
CA ILE A 187 -0.66 -16.56 -20.49
C ILE A 187 -0.41 -17.92 -21.19
N THR A 188 0.35 -18.79 -20.52
CA THR A 188 0.63 -20.13 -21.02
C THR A 188 -0.63 -21.03 -20.93
N PRO A 189 -0.73 -22.12 -21.73
CA PRO A 189 -1.82 -23.08 -21.59
C PRO A 189 -1.93 -23.65 -20.17
N GLN A 190 -0.80 -23.86 -19.49
CA GLN A 190 -0.77 -24.37 -18.11
C GLN A 190 -1.33 -23.34 -17.12
N ALA A 191 -0.92 -22.07 -17.24
CA ALA A 191 -1.45 -20.98 -16.42
C ALA A 191 -2.94 -20.77 -16.69
N ALA A 192 -3.40 -20.88 -17.96
CA ALA A 192 -4.81 -20.77 -18.32
C ALA A 192 -5.67 -21.86 -17.65
N LEU A 193 -5.17 -23.09 -17.54
CA LEU A 193 -5.87 -24.16 -16.83
C LEU A 193 -5.98 -23.86 -15.33
N ALA A 194 -4.94 -23.29 -14.73
CA ALA A 194 -4.91 -23.03 -13.29
C ALA A 194 -5.71 -21.78 -12.88
N THR A 195 -5.66 -20.71 -13.69
CA THR A 195 -6.28 -19.40 -13.37
C THR A 195 -7.63 -19.20 -14.04
N HIS A 196 -7.98 -19.99 -15.04
CA HIS A 196 -9.12 -19.82 -15.97
C HIS A 196 -9.03 -18.60 -16.89
N PHE A 197 -7.93 -17.84 -16.86
CA PHE A 197 -7.67 -16.78 -17.82
C PHE A 197 -7.50 -17.35 -19.25
N PRO A 198 -7.85 -16.59 -20.29
CA PRO A 198 -7.63 -17.02 -21.67
C PRO A 198 -6.14 -17.27 -21.96
N ALA A 199 -5.80 -18.43 -22.57
CA ALA A 199 -4.44 -18.70 -23.04
C ALA A 199 -4.05 -17.69 -24.13
N GLY A 200 -2.78 -17.27 -24.14
CA GLY A 200 -2.27 -16.30 -25.09
C GLY A 200 -2.57 -14.83 -24.76
N LEU A 201 -3.29 -14.55 -23.67
CA LEU A 201 -3.57 -13.20 -23.24
C LEU A 201 -2.27 -12.49 -22.79
N PRO A 202 -1.98 -11.26 -23.28
CA PRO A 202 -0.76 -10.55 -22.87
C PRO A 202 -0.81 -10.15 -21.40
N VAL A 203 0.31 -10.37 -20.70
CA VAL A 203 0.56 -9.90 -19.32
C VAL A 203 1.45 -8.66 -19.42
N VAL A 204 0.93 -7.53 -18.98
CA VAL A 204 1.58 -6.23 -19.07
C VAL A 204 2.27 -5.91 -17.74
N CYS A 205 3.51 -5.43 -17.85
CA CYS A 205 4.30 -4.90 -16.76
C CYS A 205 3.59 -3.70 -16.13
N THR A 206 3.36 -3.76 -14.83
CA THR A 206 2.89 -2.61 -14.06
C THR A 206 3.93 -2.23 -13.00
N THR A 207 3.53 -1.81 -11.81
CA THR A 207 4.45 -1.50 -10.71
C THR A 207 3.98 -2.17 -9.42
N SER A 208 4.64 -1.85 -8.30
CA SER A 208 4.19 -2.32 -7.00
C SER A 208 2.86 -1.66 -6.58
N ASP A 209 2.30 -2.16 -5.49
CA ASP A 209 1.00 -1.76 -4.93
C ASP A 209 0.80 -0.23 -4.84
N LYS A 210 1.77 0.52 -4.28
CA LYS A 210 1.59 1.95 -4.04
C LYS A 210 1.62 2.80 -5.32
N PRO A 211 2.57 2.64 -6.25
CA PRO A 211 2.52 3.38 -7.52
C PRO A 211 1.32 3.02 -8.40
N VAL A 212 0.91 1.75 -8.46
CA VAL A 212 -0.30 1.43 -9.24
C VAL A 212 -1.56 1.98 -8.57
N GLU A 213 -1.64 1.99 -7.24
CA GLU A 213 -2.73 2.62 -6.51
C GLU A 213 -2.78 4.13 -6.79
N ALA A 214 -1.63 4.80 -6.78
CA ALA A 214 -1.54 6.23 -7.10
C ALA A 214 -2.02 6.54 -8.53
N LEU A 215 -1.62 5.74 -9.52
CA LEU A 215 -2.12 5.86 -10.90
C LEU A 215 -3.63 5.61 -10.98
N GLY A 216 -4.13 4.55 -10.36
CA GLY A 216 -5.56 4.23 -10.32
C GLY A 216 -6.39 5.24 -9.53
N ALA A 217 -5.78 5.99 -8.64
CA ALA A 217 -6.39 7.15 -7.99
C ALA A 217 -6.44 8.38 -8.90
N GLY A 218 -5.67 8.40 -9.99
CA GLY A 218 -5.58 9.52 -10.93
C GLY A 218 -4.45 10.50 -10.63
N LEU A 219 -3.40 10.09 -9.93
CA LEU A 219 -2.24 10.91 -9.64
C LEU A 219 -1.36 11.07 -10.90
N LEU A 220 -1.53 12.17 -11.61
CA LEU A 220 -0.77 12.51 -12.82
C LEU A 220 0.13 13.73 -12.67
N ASP A 221 -0.19 14.61 -11.73
CA ASP A 221 0.51 15.88 -11.53
C ASP A 221 1.13 15.96 -10.12
N ASN A 222 1.77 17.08 -9.83
CA ASN A 222 2.33 17.36 -8.51
C ASN A 222 1.45 18.30 -7.67
N GLU A 223 0.27 18.70 -8.16
CA GLU A 223 -0.71 19.49 -7.42
C GLU A 223 -1.68 18.63 -6.60
N THR A 224 -1.52 17.32 -6.70
CA THR A 224 -2.34 16.31 -6.03
C THR A 224 -1.49 15.53 -5.04
N ALA A 225 -2.02 15.30 -3.83
CA ALA A 225 -1.51 14.27 -2.92
C ALA A 225 -2.53 13.13 -2.83
N VAL A 226 -2.05 11.88 -2.80
CA VAL A 226 -2.89 10.69 -2.60
C VAL A 226 -2.62 10.12 -1.21
N ILE A 227 -3.68 9.86 -0.47
CA ILE A 227 -3.65 9.20 0.84
C ILE A 227 -4.39 7.88 0.73
N SER A 228 -3.67 6.79 0.95
CA SER A 228 -4.19 5.43 0.91
C SER A 228 -4.53 4.96 2.32
N LEU A 229 -5.82 4.82 2.63
CA LEU A 229 -6.34 4.38 3.93
C LEU A 229 -6.50 2.86 3.97
N GLY A 230 -5.36 2.16 3.99
CA GLY A 230 -5.26 0.72 4.17
C GLY A 230 -4.78 0.34 5.57
N THR A 231 -4.42 -0.94 5.77
CA THR A 231 -3.77 -1.41 7.02
C THR A 231 -2.53 -0.58 7.33
N TYR A 232 -1.66 -0.41 6.35
CA TYR A 232 -0.64 0.65 6.32
C TYR A 232 -1.24 1.84 5.58
N ILE A 233 -1.19 3.02 6.20
CA ILE A 233 -1.65 4.26 5.57
C ILE A 233 -0.44 4.92 4.91
N ALA A 234 -0.54 5.21 3.62
CA ALA A 234 0.51 5.85 2.83
C ALA A 234 0.10 7.24 2.35
N LEU A 235 1.10 8.11 2.20
CA LEU A 235 0.99 9.42 1.59
C LEU A 235 1.89 9.45 0.35
N MET A 236 1.36 9.87 -0.79
CA MET A 236 2.06 9.83 -2.07
C MET A 236 1.88 11.13 -2.86
N MET A 237 2.94 11.58 -3.51
CA MET A 237 2.95 12.70 -4.47
C MET A 237 3.89 12.41 -5.63
N ASN A 238 3.64 12.96 -6.81
CA ASN A 238 4.57 12.82 -7.92
C ASN A 238 5.87 13.61 -7.67
N GLY A 239 7.00 12.96 -7.98
CA GLY A 239 8.33 13.54 -7.91
C GLY A 239 8.82 14.06 -9.25
N LYS A 240 9.62 15.13 -9.24
CA LYS A 240 10.19 15.71 -10.47
C LYS A 240 11.60 15.22 -10.77
N ALA A 241 12.37 14.86 -9.75
CA ALA A 241 13.76 14.47 -9.89
C ALA A 241 14.17 13.53 -8.75
N LEU A 242 15.23 12.76 -8.93
CA LEU A 242 15.79 11.95 -7.85
C LEU A 242 16.36 12.90 -6.77
N PRO A 243 15.81 12.90 -5.54
CA PRO A 243 16.27 13.79 -4.49
C PRO A 243 17.63 13.33 -3.96
N LYS A 244 18.39 14.27 -3.41
CA LYS A 244 19.62 13.96 -2.70
C LYS A 244 19.30 13.83 -1.22
N ASP A 245 19.48 12.61 -0.69
CA ASP A 245 19.34 12.27 0.73
C ASP A 245 18.05 12.80 1.40
N PRO A 246 16.85 12.46 0.88
CA PRO A 246 15.59 12.93 1.44
C PRO A 246 15.36 12.33 2.83
N VAL A 247 14.80 13.14 3.75
CA VAL A 247 14.53 12.75 5.14
C VAL A 247 13.04 12.54 5.40
N ALA A 248 12.16 13.32 4.78
CA ALA A 248 10.72 13.25 5.04
C ALA A 248 9.97 12.29 4.11
N TYR A 249 10.62 11.74 3.10
CA TYR A 249 10.03 10.82 2.13
C TYR A 249 11.12 9.99 1.45
N TRP A 250 10.72 8.94 0.73
CA TRP A 250 11.61 8.19 -0.16
C TRP A 250 11.07 8.17 -1.58
N PRO A 251 11.97 8.30 -2.57
CA PRO A 251 11.58 8.20 -3.97
C PRO A 251 11.40 6.74 -4.34
N ILE A 252 10.40 6.47 -5.16
CA ILE A 252 10.18 5.18 -5.82
C ILE A 252 9.83 5.43 -7.29
N MET A 253 9.88 4.39 -8.12
CA MET A 253 9.40 4.52 -9.49
C MET A 253 7.87 4.62 -9.50
N SER A 254 7.35 5.60 -10.27
CA SER A 254 5.92 5.72 -10.55
C SER A 254 5.47 4.64 -11.55
N SER A 255 4.16 4.46 -11.67
CA SER A 255 3.56 3.62 -12.72
C SER A 255 3.66 4.20 -14.12
N ILE A 256 3.98 5.48 -14.24
CA ILE A 256 4.31 6.11 -15.51
C ILE A 256 5.81 5.92 -15.75
N PRO A 257 6.25 5.33 -16.88
CA PRO A 257 7.65 5.08 -17.17
C PRO A 257 8.53 6.32 -16.99
N GLN A 258 9.73 6.13 -16.42
CA GLN A 258 10.74 7.19 -16.22
C GLN A 258 10.28 8.36 -15.33
N THR A 259 9.25 8.16 -14.51
CA THR A 259 8.80 9.15 -13.53
C THR A 259 8.96 8.62 -12.10
N LEU A 260 9.00 9.52 -11.15
CA LEU A 260 9.15 9.20 -9.74
C LEU A 260 7.85 9.45 -8.98
N LEU A 261 7.61 8.62 -8.00
CA LEU A 261 6.62 8.83 -6.95
C LEU A 261 7.38 9.03 -5.63
N TYR A 262 7.00 10.03 -4.86
CA TYR A 262 7.53 10.25 -3.52
C TYR A 262 6.52 9.71 -2.51
N GLU A 263 6.99 8.83 -1.65
CA GLU A 263 6.19 8.26 -0.57
C GLU A 263 6.65 8.85 0.75
N GLY A 264 5.78 9.61 1.41
CA GLY A 264 6.03 10.16 2.72
C GLY A 264 5.85 9.12 3.82
N TYR A 265 6.27 9.44 5.04
CA TYR A 265 6.05 8.57 6.18
C TYR A 265 4.55 8.32 6.38
N GLY A 266 4.20 7.04 6.50
CA GLY A 266 2.85 6.57 6.73
C GLY A 266 2.58 6.18 8.19
N ILE A 267 1.46 5.51 8.41
CA ILE A 267 1.07 4.97 9.72
C ILE A 267 1.02 3.44 9.61
N ARG A 268 1.89 2.74 10.33
CA ARG A 268 2.12 1.29 10.17
C ARG A 268 0.91 0.43 10.53
N LYS A 269 0.10 0.81 11.51
CA LYS A 269 -1.17 0.16 11.89
C LYS A 269 -2.32 1.17 11.86
N GLY A 270 -2.46 1.93 10.76
CA GLY A 270 -3.43 3.01 10.67
C GLY A 270 -4.87 2.53 10.80
N MET A 271 -5.45 1.96 9.73
CA MET A 271 -6.83 1.45 9.78
C MET A 271 -6.99 0.21 10.67
N TRP A 272 -5.90 -0.50 10.98
CA TRP A 272 -5.94 -1.56 11.98
C TRP A 272 -6.37 -1.03 13.35
N THR A 273 -6.00 0.20 13.74
CA THR A 273 -6.40 0.81 15.01
C THR A 273 -7.92 1.01 15.07
N VAL A 274 -8.55 1.31 13.94
CA VAL A 274 -10.02 1.38 13.82
C VAL A 274 -10.64 0.01 14.04
N SER A 275 -10.11 -1.03 13.37
CA SER A 275 -10.56 -2.42 13.56
C SER A 275 -10.34 -2.91 14.99
N TRP A 276 -9.20 -2.57 15.59
CA TRP A 276 -8.90 -2.90 16.99
C TRP A 276 -9.94 -2.33 17.96
N LEU A 277 -10.35 -1.07 17.79
CA LEU A 277 -11.41 -0.49 18.63
C LEU A 277 -12.74 -1.21 18.41
N ARG A 278 -13.14 -1.45 17.15
CA ARG A 278 -14.35 -2.22 16.82
C ARG A 278 -14.36 -3.59 17.50
N ASP A 279 -13.25 -4.33 17.39
CA ASP A 279 -13.14 -5.69 17.92
C ASP A 279 -13.12 -5.68 19.46
N MET A 280 -12.55 -4.64 20.08
CA MET A 280 -12.58 -4.45 21.53
C MET A 280 -14.01 -4.16 22.05
N LEU A 281 -14.84 -3.46 21.27
CA LEU A 281 -16.26 -3.22 21.62
C LEU A 281 -17.12 -4.49 21.45
N GLY A 282 -16.67 -5.42 20.64
CA GLY A 282 -17.18 -6.78 20.53
C GLY A 282 -18.65 -6.91 20.11
N GLU A 283 -19.30 -7.94 20.62
CA GLU A 283 -20.67 -8.33 20.21
C GLU A 283 -21.71 -7.25 20.51
N SER A 284 -21.54 -6.44 21.54
CA SER A 284 -22.48 -5.35 21.87
C SER A 284 -22.59 -4.34 20.71
N LEU A 285 -21.46 -3.93 20.12
CA LEU A 285 -21.46 -3.03 18.96
C LEU A 285 -22.13 -3.68 17.73
N ILE A 286 -21.88 -4.98 17.50
CA ILE A 286 -22.45 -5.73 16.38
C ILE A 286 -23.97 -5.81 16.50
N GLN A 287 -24.48 -6.10 17.70
CA GLN A 287 -25.93 -6.18 17.97
C GLN A 287 -26.61 -4.81 17.81
N ASP A 288 -25.99 -3.76 18.36
CA ASP A 288 -26.50 -2.38 18.22
C ASP A 288 -26.53 -1.92 16.76
N ALA A 289 -25.54 -2.30 15.96
CA ALA A 289 -25.50 -2.00 14.53
C ALA A 289 -26.59 -2.75 13.78
N ARG A 290 -26.72 -4.06 14.00
CA ARG A 290 -27.79 -4.89 13.39
C ARG A 290 -29.18 -4.39 13.74
N ALA A 291 -29.41 -3.94 14.97
CA ALA A 291 -30.70 -3.38 15.38
C ALA A 291 -31.09 -2.10 14.60
N GLN A 292 -30.12 -1.44 13.97
CA GLN A 292 -30.31 -0.23 13.16
C GLN A 292 -30.09 -0.48 11.65
N ASP A 293 -29.93 -1.74 11.22
CA ASP A 293 -29.62 -2.12 9.84
C ASP A 293 -28.35 -1.43 9.31
N LEU A 294 -27.31 -1.33 10.17
CA LEU A 294 -26.02 -0.72 9.88
C LEU A 294 -24.89 -1.74 10.01
N SER A 295 -23.77 -1.48 9.33
CA SER A 295 -22.51 -2.11 9.70
C SER A 295 -21.98 -1.53 11.03
N PRO A 296 -21.10 -2.24 11.76
CA PRO A 296 -20.45 -1.71 12.95
C PRO A 296 -19.71 -0.38 12.68
N GLU A 297 -19.04 -0.26 11.54
CA GLU A 297 -18.33 0.93 11.12
C GLU A 297 -19.30 2.09 10.83
N ASP A 298 -20.45 1.84 10.19
CA ASP A 298 -21.45 2.87 9.92
C ASP A 298 -22.09 3.38 11.20
N LEU A 299 -22.32 2.50 12.19
CA LEU A 299 -22.80 2.92 13.50
C LEU A 299 -21.77 3.77 14.24
N LEU A 300 -20.50 3.38 14.21
CA LEU A 300 -19.40 4.18 14.78
C LEU A 300 -19.31 5.56 14.10
N ASN A 301 -19.35 5.60 12.78
CA ASN A 301 -19.36 6.86 12.01
C ASN A 301 -20.55 7.75 12.38
N LYS A 302 -21.75 7.19 12.45
CA LYS A 302 -22.99 7.88 12.85
C LYS A 302 -22.88 8.50 14.24
N LYS A 303 -22.39 7.75 15.22
CA LYS A 303 -22.22 8.25 16.58
C LYS A 303 -21.10 9.30 16.68
N ALA A 304 -19.96 9.04 16.05
CA ALA A 304 -18.83 9.95 16.05
C ALA A 304 -19.08 11.27 15.29
N SER A 305 -20.02 11.27 14.35
CA SER A 305 -20.41 12.53 13.66
C SER A 305 -21.07 13.54 14.61
N CYS A 306 -21.62 13.09 15.73
CA CYS A 306 -22.18 13.96 16.77
C CYS A 306 -21.12 14.53 17.73
N VAL A 307 -19.90 13.99 17.73
CA VAL A 307 -18.79 14.48 18.55
C VAL A 307 -18.20 15.73 17.86
N PRO A 308 -17.94 16.83 18.58
CA PRO A 308 -17.41 18.03 17.95
C PRO A 308 -15.98 17.85 17.45
N PRO A 309 -15.57 18.56 16.38
CA PRO A 309 -14.19 18.59 15.88
C PRO A 309 -13.19 18.93 17.00
N GLY A 310 -12.09 18.16 17.06
CA GLY A 310 -11.08 18.27 18.09
C GLY A 310 -11.40 17.48 19.37
N CYS A 311 -12.49 16.70 19.37
CA CYS A 311 -12.88 15.77 20.47
C CYS A 311 -12.77 16.40 21.86
N ASN A 312 -13.02 17.72 21.97
CA ASN A 312 -12.87 18.47 23.22
C ASN A 312 -11.51 18.25 23.93
N GLY A 313 -10.45 17.96 23.15
CA GLY A 313 -9.11 17.72 23.66
C GLY A 313 -8.74 16.25 23.87
N LEU A 314 -9.65 15.29 23.61
CA LEU A 314 -9.27 13.88 23.57
C LEU A 314 -8.42 13.62 22.32
N MET A 315 -7.21 13.11 22.50
CA MET A 315 -6.23 12.83 21.44
C MET A 315 -5.68 11.42 21.53
N THR A 316 -5.34 10.86 20.38
CA THR A 316 -4.75 9.52 20.28
C THR A 316 -3.36 9.61 19.63
N VAL A 317 -2.34 9.00 20.24
CA VAL A 317 -1.02 8.75 19.64
C VAL A 317 -1.05 7.35 19.02
N LEU A 318 -0.75 7.26 17.72
CA LEU A 318 -0.99 6.06 16.90
C LEU A 318 0.18 5.05 16.88
N ASP A 319 0.92 4.91 17.97
CA ASP A 319 2.10 4.05 18.06
C ASP A 319 1.76 2.60 18.49
N TRP A 320 0.74 1.98 17.87
CA TRP A 320 0.39 0.57 18.09
C TRP A 320 1.38 -0.43 17.48
N LEU A 321 2.17 -0.01 16.49
CA LEU A 321 3.30 -0.75 15.94
C LEU A 321 4.43 0.22 15.68
N THR A 322 5.43 0.16 16.51
CA THR A 322 6.60 1.06 16.48
C THR A 322 7.73 0.51 15.62
N ASN A 323 8.70 1.35 15.38
CA ASN A 323 9.95 0.92 14.74
C ASN A 323 10.80 0.12 15.75
N PRO A 324 11.59 -0.86 15.30
CA PRO A 324 12.49 -1.62 16.17
C PRO A 324 13.46 -0.77 16.98
N TRP A 325 13.87 0.39 16.42
CA TRP A 325 14.79 1.33 17.10
C TRP A 325 14.10 2.28 18.09
N GLU A 326 12.76 2.22 18.22
CA GLU A 326 11.98 2.96 19.22
C GLU A 326 11.06 1.99 20.02
N PRO A 327 11.61 0.94 20.64
CA PRO A 327 10.80 -0.13 21.24
C PRO A 327 9.98 0.32 22.44
N TYR A 328 10.24 1.49 22.96
CA TYR A 328 9.51 2.10 24.08
C TYR A 328 8.17 2.71 23.67
N LYS A 329 7.99 3.10 22.41
CA LYS A 329 6.76 3.74 21.94
C LYS A 329 5.54 2.83 22.08
N ARG A 330 4.41 3.40 22.42
CA ARG A 330 3.12 2.72 22.57
C ARG A 330 1.99 3.64 22.17
N GLY A 331 0.86 3.06 21.75
CA GLY A 331 -0.39 3.81 21.56
C GLY A 331 -0.86 4.43 22.88
N ILE A 332 -1.32 5.68 22.83
CA ILE A 332 -1.79 6.45 23.98
C ILE A 332 -3.09 7.15 23.62
N MET A 333 -3.99 7.23 24.59
CA MET A 333 -5.16 8.11 24.55
C MET A 333 -5.13 9.01 25.77
N ILE A 334 -5.26 10.34 25.54
CA ILE A 334 -5.15 11.36 26.60
C ILE A 334 -6.24 12.41 26.45
N GLY A 335 -6.77 12.89 27.57
CA GLY A 335 -7.74 13.98 27.61
C GLY A 335 -9.19 13.56 27.87
N PHE A 336 -9.41 12.41 28.50
CA PHE A 336 -10.75 11.93 28.87
C PHE A 336 -11.40 12.80 29.95
N ASP A 337 -12.70 13.01 29.82
CA ASP A 337 -13.58 13.42 30.88
C ASP A 337 -14.75 12.43 31.05
N SER A 338 -15.59 12.66 32.06
CA SER A 338 -16.66 11.71 32.44
C SER A 338 -17.84 11.63 31.46
N SER A 339 -17.87 12.50 30.44
CA SER A 339 -18.94 12.53 29.43
C SER A 339 -18.58 11.77 28.16
N MET A 340 -17.32 11.34 28.00
CA MET A 340 -16.80 10.72 26.79
C MET A 340 -17.04 9.22 26.76
N ASP A 341 -17.58 8.73 25.66
CA ASP A 341 -17.80 7.33 25.36
C ASP A 341 -16.93 6.85 24.17
N TYR A 342 -17.21 5.64 23.68
CA TYR A 342 -16.46 5.06 22.57
C TYR A 342 -16.58 5.84 21.24
N ALA A 343 -17.63 6.64 21.06
CA ALA A 343 -17.75 7.49 19.87
C ALA A 343 -16.68 8.60 19.85
N TRP A 344 -16.33 9.13 21.03
CA TRP A 344 -15.23 10.08 21.19
C TRP A 344 -13.88 9.42 20.91
N ILE A 345 -13.67 8.20 21.43
CA ILE A 345 -12.45 7.42 21.15
C ILE A 345 -12.31 7.21 19.64
N TYR A 346 -13.38 6.72 19.00
CA TYR A 346 -13.38 6.48 17.57
C TYR A 346 -13.03 7.74 16.77
N ARG A 347 -13.69 8.86 17.08
CA ARG A 347 -13.41 10.13 16.40
C ARG A 347 -11.97 10.59 16.65
N SER A 348 -11.47 10.49 17.88
CA SER A 348 -10.09 10.88 18.19
C SER A 348 -9.05 10.07 17.40
N ILE A 349 -9.32 8.79 17.14
CA ILE A 349 -8.49 7.95 16.26
C ILE A 349 -8.51 8.51 14.84
N LEU A 350 -9.68 8.79 14.26
CA LEU A 350 -9.79 9.33 12.90
C LEU A 350 -9.08 10.69 12.77
N GLU A 351 -9.30 11.59 13.72
CA GLU A 351 -8.66 12.91 13.75
C GLU A 351 -7.13 12.78 13.88
N SER A 352 -6.67 11.88 14.74
CA SER A 352 -5.23 11.64 14.93
C SER A 352 -4.56 11.03 13.70
N VAL A 353 -5.26 10.17 12.95
CA VAL A 353 -4.78 9.69 11.64
C VAL A 353 -4.58 10.86 10.68
N ALA A 354 -5.58 11.73 10.55
CA ALA A 354 -5.50 12.88 9.66
C ALA A 354 -4.41 13.88 10.09
N LEU A 355 -4.30 14.18 11.39
CA LEU A 355 -3.28 15.11 11.94
C LEU A 355 -1.86 14.56 11.77
N THR A 356 -1.64 13.26 12.02
CA THR A 356 -0.34 12.62 11.81
C THR A 356 0.07 12.71 10.34
N LEU A 357 -0.84 12.37 9.43
CA LEU A 357 -0.56 12.47 7.98
C LEU A 357 -0.38 13.91 7.52
N LYS A 358 -1.12 14.86 8.09
CA LYS A 358 -0.90 16.28 7.80
C LYS A 358 0.49 16.74 8.19
N ASN A 359 1.01 16.29 9.34
CA ASN A 359 2.37 16.62 9.76
C ASN A 359 3.41 15.99 8.85
N ASN A 360 3.23 14.73 8.45
CA ASN A 360 4.11 14.05 7.51
C ASN A 360 4.06 14.71 6.12
N TYR A 361 2.86 15.11 5.66
CA TYR A 361 2.65 15.86 4.43
C TYR A 361 3.37 17.22 4.47
N ASP A 362 3.23 17.98 5.57
CA ASP A 362 3.90 19.27 5.72
C ASP A 362 5.42 19.13 5.68
N ASN A 363 5.97 18.12 6.37
CA ASN A 363 7.41 17.85 6.35
C ASN A 363 7.89 17.51 4.93
N MET A 364 7.19 16.63 4.24
CA MET A 364 7.48 16.26 2.86
C MET A 364 7.39 17.46 1.92
N CYS A 365 6.30 18.24 1.99
CA CYS A 365 6.09 19.41 1.14
C CYS A 365 7.11 20.53 1.39
N ASN A 366 7.51 20.75 2.65
CA ASN A 366 8.55 21.70 2.99
C ASN A 366 9.90 21.29 2.40
N GLU A 367 10.26 20.00 2.47
CA GLU A 367 11.50 19.48 1.89
C GLU A 367 11.47 19.54 0.35
N MET A 368 10.31 19.22 -0.26
CA MET A 368 10.10 19.35 -1.71
C MET A 368 9.99 20.80 -2.18
N ASN A 369 9.79 21.75 -1.28
CA ASN A 369 9.37 23.13 -1.57
C ASN A 369 8.16 23.19 -2.52
N HIS A 370 7.17 22.33 -2.28
CA HIS A 370 5.97 22.21 -3.10
C HIS A 370 4.79 21.67 -2.30
N PHE A 371 3.61 22.29 -2.43
CA PHE A 371 2.37 21.88 -1.76
C PHE A 371 1.30 21.51 -2.77
N ALA A 372 0.54 20.45 -2.49
CA ALA A 372 -0.62 20.07 -3.29
C ALA A 372 -1.79 21.08 -3.09
N LYS A 373 -2.67 21.13 -4.08
CA LYS A 373 -3.89 21.95 -4.07
C LYS A 373 -5.13 21.16 -3.63
N HIS A 374 -5.07 19.84 -3.67
CA HIS A 374 -6.12 18.93 -3.20
C HIS A 374 -5.54 17.56 -2.83
N VAL A 375 -6.32 16.82 -2.05
CA VAL A 375 -5.97 15.46 -1.68
C VAL A 375 -6.98 14.46 -2.26
N ILE A 376 -6.51 13.30 -2.70
CA ILE A 376 -7.35 12.16 -3.06
C ILE A 376 -7.23 11.13 -1.96
N ILE A 377 -8.35 10.68 -1.42
CA ILE A 377 -8.40 9.67 -0.36
C ILE A 377 -8.89 8.35 -0.96
N THR A 378 -8.09 7.30 -0.81
CA THR A 378 -8.37 5.95 -1.33
C THR A 378 -8.45 4.93 -0.20
N GLY A 379 -8.79 3.70 -0.53
CA GLY A 379 -8.89 2.59 0.43
C GLY A 379 -10.18 2.58 1.22
N GLY A 380 -10.34 1.57 2.08
CA GLY A 380 -11.59 1.32 2.83
C GLY A 380 -12.04 2.48 3.71
N GLY A 381 -11.11 3.22 4.31
CA GLY A 381 -11.41 4.38 5.15
C GLY A 381 -12.11 5.53 4.42
N SER A 382 -11.93 5.65 3.11
CA SER A 382 -12.58 6.68 2.29
C SER A 382 -14.11 6.48 2.13
N ASN A 383 -14.65 5.34 2.51
CA ASN A 383 -16.09 5.10 2.53
C ASN A 383 -16.82 5.95 3.60
N SER A 384 -16.11 6.39 4.65
CA SER A 384 -16.68 7.21 5.71
C SER A 384 -16.72 8.69 5.31
N ASP A 385 -17.93 9.25 5.18
CA ASP A 385 -18.11 10.69 4.92
C ASP A 385 -17.52 11.55 6.05
N LEU A 386 -17.65 11.07 7.30
CA LEU A 386 -17.03 11.72 8.45
C LEU A 386 -15.51 11.81 8.27
N PHE A 387 -14.88 10.71 7.88
CA PHE A 387 -13.43 10.70 7.73
C PHE A 387 -12.96 11.54 6.54
N MET A 388 -13.70 11.53 5.43
CA MET A 388 -13.45 12.41 4.29
C MET A 388 -13.51 13.89 4.71
N GLN A 389 -14.53 14.29 5.49
CA GLN A 389 -14.64 15.65 5.99
C GLN A 389 -13.52 16.02 6.95
N ILE A 390 -13.12 15.10 7.85
CA ILE A 390 -11.97 15.29 8.74
C ILE A 390 -10.69 15.58 7.93
N PHE A 391 -10.43 14.81 6.85
CA PHE A 391 -9.29 15.05 5.98
C PHE A 391 -9.36 16.42 5.31
N ALA A 392 -10.51 16.81 4.77
CA ALA A 392 -10.69 18.12 4.16
C ALA A 392 -10.39 19.25 5.16
N ASP A 393 -10.93 19.13 6.38
CA ASP A 393 -10.78 20.16 7.43
C ASP A 393 -9.34 20.21 7.98
N VAL A 394 -8.71 19.06 8.24
CA VAL A 394 -7.34 18.98 8.79
C VAL A 394 -6.30 19.44 7.78
N PHE A 395 -6.44 19.04 6.51
CA PHE A 395 -5.52 19.47 5.46
C PHE A 395 -5.80 20.90 4.99
N ASN A 396 -6.99 21.43 5.26
CA ASN A 396 -7.52 22.67 4.71
C ASN A 396 -7.43 22.70 3.17
N LEU A 397 -7.75 21.55 2.55
CA LEU A 397 -7.73 21.29 1.11
C LEU A 397 -9.00 20.52 0.70
N PRO A 398 -9.49 20.68 -0.54
CA PRO A 398 -10.52 19.80 -1.07
C PRO A 398 -10.06 18.35 -1.00
N ALA A 399 -10.86 17.46 -0.37
CA ALA A 399 -10.63 16.04 -0.31
C ALA A 399 -11.55 15.31 -1.31
N ARG A 400 -10.97 14.65 -2.30
CA ARG A 400 -11.67 13.92 -3.36
C ARG A 400 -11.75 12.44 -3.03
N ARG A 401 -12.89 11.84 -3.31
CA ARG A 401 -13.12 10.40 -3.25
C ARG A 401 -13.53 9.91 -4.63
N ASN A 402 -12.85 8.87 -5.12
CA ASN A 402 -13.18 8.26 -6.39
C ASN A 402 -14.34 7.25 -6.26
N ALA A 403 -15.00 6.94 -7.38
CA ALA A 403 -16.08 5.96 -7.44
C ALA A 403 -15.58 4.53 -7.12
N ILE A 404 -14.29 4.25 -7.40
CA ILE A 404 -13.64 2.99 -7.12
C ILE A 404 -12.58 3.21 -6.04
N ASN A 405 -12.70 2.51 -4.90
CA ASN A 405 -11.75 2.59 -3.79
C ASN A 405 -10.55 1.67 -3.96
N GLY A 406 -10.70 0.54 -4.66
CA GLY A 406 -9.65 -0.42 -4.96
C GLY A 406 -8.78 0.06 -6.13
N CYS A 407 -8.05 1.16 -5.94
CA CYS A 407 -7.34 1.85 -7.01
C CYS A 407 -6.16 1.04 -7.59
N ALA A 408 -5.57 0.09 -6.84
CA ALA A 408 -4.41 -0.67 -7.32
C ALA A 408 -4.73 -1.51 -8.56
N SER A 409 -5.81 -2.30 -8.54
CA SER A 409 -6.23 -3.07 -9.73
C SER A 409 -6.65 -2.18 -10.90
N LEU A 410 -7.27 -1.01 -10.64
CA LEU A 410 -7.59 -0.04 -11.68
C LEU A 410 -6.32 0.57 -12.30
N GLY A 411 -5.32 0.91 -11.50
CA GLY A 411 -4.02 1.39 -12.00
C GLY A 411 -3.30 0.35 -12.85
N ALA A 412 -3.37 -0.94 -12.46
CA ALA A 412 -2.85 -2.03 -13.27
C ALA A 412 -3.60 -2.15 -14.61
N ALA A 413 -4.93 -1.98 -14.63
CA ALA A 413 -5.72 -1.94 -15.86
C ALA A 413 -5.37 -0.71 -16.73
N ILE A 414 -5.12 0.46 -16.15
CA ILE A 414 -4.68 1.67 -16.87
C ILE A 414 -3.31 1.44 -17.53
N ASN A 415 -2.33 0.88 -16.80
CA ASN A 415 -1.05 0.49 -17.39
C ASN A 415 -1.22 -0.45 -18.59
N THR A 416 -2.10 -1.43 -18.45
CA THR A 416 -2.41 -2.38 -19.52
C THR A 416 -3.05 -1.69 -20.72
N ALA A 417 -4.01 -0.79 -20.49
CA ALA A 417 -4.68 -0.05 -21.54
C ALA A 417 -3.71 0.80 -22.38
N VAL A 418 -2.78 1.49 -21.72
CA VAL A 418 -1.76 2.29 -22.40
C VAL A 418 -0.71 1.40 -23.06
N GLY A 419 -0.23 0.37 -22.35
CA GLY A 419 0.78 -0.55 -22.87
C GLY A 419 0.34 -1.33 -24.11
N LEU A 420 -0.95 -1.62 -24.24
CA LEU A 420 -1.54 -2.27 -25.42
C LEU A 420 -2.06 -1.29 -26.47
N GLY A 421 -1.83 0.02 -26.31
CA GLY A 421 -2.25 1.06 -27.26
C GLY A 421 -3.76 1.26 -27.35
N LEU A 422 -4.51 0.89 -26.32
CA LEU A 422 -5.96 1.13 -26.25
C LEU A 422 -6.26 2.60 -25.93
N TYR A 423 -5.32 3.25 -25.24
CA TYR A 423 -5.27 4.69 -25.03
C TYR A 423 -3.89 5.23 -25.46
N PRO A 424 -3.82 6.44 -26.02
CA PRO A 424 -2.58 7.00 -26.53
C PRO A 424 -1.58 7.35 -25.41
N ASP A 425 -2.07 7.65 -24.21
CA ASP A 425 -1.28 8.08 -23.07
C ASP A 425 -2.02 7.87 -21.74
N TYR A 426 -1.29 8.02 -20.62
CA TYR A 426 -1.84 7.85 -19.26
C TYR A 426 -2.86 8.93 -18.90
N ALA A 427 -2.72 10.16 -19.41
CA ALA A 427 -3.67 11.23 -19.12
C ALA A 427 -5.05 10.92 -19.72
N THR A 428 -5.08 10.47 -20.97
CA THR A 428 -6.32 10.04 -21.63
C THR A 428 -6.93 8.81 -20.96
N ALA A 429 -6.11 7.84 -20.56
CA ALA A 429 -6.60 6.63 -19.89
C ALA A 429 -7.21 6.98 -18.52
N VAL A 430 -6.55 7.81 -17.72
CA VAL A 430 -7.06 8.27 -16.42
C VAL A 430 -8.35 9.09 -16.58
N ASP A 431 -8.41 10.02 -17.54
CA ASP A 431 -9.63 10.81 -17.83
C ASP A 431 -10.84 9.91 -18.12
N LYS A 432 -10.63 8.77 -18.79
CA LYS A 432 -11.70 7.83 -19.15
C LYS A 432 -12.04 6.84 -18.05
N MET A 433 -11.04 6.35 -17.32
CA MET A 433 -11.21 5.20 -16.42
C MET A 433 -11.37 5.61 -14.95
N VAL A 434 -10.90 6.80 -14.55
CA VAL A 434 -11.01 7.29 -13.16
C VAL A 434 -12.11 8.31 -13.04
N ARG A 435 -13.06 8.06 -12.13
CA ARG A 435 -14.18 8.98 -11.88
C ARG A 435 -14.20 9.44 -10.45
N VAL A 436 -14.27 10.75 -10.25
CA VAL A 436 -14.53 11.35 -8.94
C VAL A 436 -15.99 11.09 -8.57
N LYS A 437 -16.21 10.54 -7.37
CA LYS A 437 -17.56 10.31 -6.81
C LYS A 437 -18.08 11.58 -6.16
N ASP A 438 -17.27 12.16 -5.27
CA ASP A 438 -17.61 13.37 -4.52
C ASP A 438 -16.35 14.11 -4.04
N ILE A 439 -16.56 15.36 -3.60
CA ILE A 439 -15.52 16.26 -3.12
C ILE A 439 -15.99 16.89 -1.83
N PHE A 440 -15.21 16.75 -0.78
CA PHE A 440 -15.43 17.36 0.53
C PHE A 440 -14.61 18.63 0.62
N MET A 441 -15.29 19.77 0.82
CA MET A 441 -14.64 21.06 0.99
C MET A 441 -14.35 21.30 2.47
N PRO A 442 -13.21 21.95 2.81
CA PRO A 442 -12.90 22.27 4.20
C PRO A 442 -13.93 23.26 4.78
N VAL A 443 -14.35 22.99 6.01
CA VAL A 443 -15.17 23.92 6.81
C VAL A 443 -14.23 24.85 7.57
N GLU A 444 -14.27 26.14 7.28
CA GLU A 444 -13.30 27.13 7.77
C GLU A 444 -13.09 27.11 9.29
N ASN A 445 -14.17 27.03 10.05
CA ASN A 445 -14.07 27.00 11.53
C ASN A 445 -13.43 25.71 12.04
N ASN A 446 -13.68 24.57 11.39
CA ASN A 446 -13.07 23.29 11.74
C ASN A 446 -11.58 23.30 11.37
N ALA A 447 -11.24 23.78 10.17
CA ALA A 447 -9.86 23.89 9.72
C ALA A 447 -9.02 24.77 10.67
N LYS A 448 -9.54 25.92 11.08
CA LYS A 448 -8.88 26.79 12.08
C LYS A 448 -8.69 26.08 13.42
N ARG A 449 -9.68 25.31 13.88
CA ARG A 449 -9.61 24.55 15.13
C ARG A 449 -8.54 23.45 15.06
N TYR A 450 -8.53 22.66 13.98
CA TYR A 450 -7.51 21.62 13.78
C TYR A 450 -6.11 22.19 13.61
N ASP A 451 -5.95 23.31 12.92
CA ASP A 451 -4.65 23.98 12.79
C ASP A 451 -4.13 24.46 14.15
N ALA A 452 -4.99 25.10 14.96
CA ALA A 452 -4.63 25.52 16.32
C ALA A 452 -4.29 24.33 17.23
N MET A 453 -5.07 23.25 17.19
CA MET A 453 -4.83 22.02 17.94
C MET A 453 -3.52 21.36 17.51
N ASN A 454 -3.26 21.28 16.20
CA ASN A 454 -2.06 20.66 15.66
C ASN A 454 -0.80 21.42 16.09
N LYS A 455 -0.76 22.74 15.86
CA LYS A 455 0.38 23.62 16.20
C LYS A 455 0.61 23.77 17.69
N GLY A 456 -0.46 23.88 18.47
CA GLY A 456 -0.38 24.17 19.90
C GLY A 456 -0.11 22.93 20.77
N ILE A 457 -0.55 21.73 20.32
CA ILE A 457 -0.56 20.55 21.18
C ILE A 457 -0.07 19.31 20.43
N PHE A 458 -0.72 18.93 19.33
CA PHE A 458 -0.57 17.59 18.74
C PHE A 458 0.85 17.31 18.24
N LYS A 459 1.53 18.27 17.63
CA LYS A 459 2.92 18.16 17.18
C LYS A 459 3.92 17.91 18.32
N GLU A 460 3.61 18.39 19.51
CA GLU A 460 4.46 18.27 20.69
C GLU A 460 4.10 17.05 21.55
N LEU A 461 2.92 16.44 21.31
CA LEU A 461 2.36 15.41 22.17
C LEU A 461 3.31 14.21 22.36
N THR A 462 3.85 13.68 21.26
CA THR A 462 4.79 12.54 21.31
C THR A 462 6.07 12.87 22.07
N LYS A 463 6.60 14.10 21.98
CA LYS A 463 7.80 14.50 22.72
C LYS A 463 7.59 14.41 24.24
N HIS A 464 6.38 14.76 24.71
CA HIS A 464 6.06 14.70 26.14
C HIS A 464 5.72 13.28 26.60
N THR A 465 4.99 12.52 25.80
CA THR A 465 4.61 11.15 26.12
C THR A 465 5.80 10.18 26.04
N ASP A 466 6.74 10.39 25.11
CA ASP A 466 7.94 9.58 24.98
C ASP A 466 8.80 9.57 26.25
N VAL A 467 8.85 10.68 26.99
CA VAL A 467 9.59 10.75 28.26
C VAL A 467 9.05 9.73 29.29
N ILE A 468 7.73 9.62 29.39
CA ILE A 468 7.08 8.67 30.31
C ILE A 468 7.23 7.24 29.78
N LEU A 469 7.05 7.04 28.47
CA LEU A 469 7.15 5.73 27.85
C LEU A 469 8.56 5.15 27.94
N LYS A 470 9.61 5.97 27.77
CA LYS A 470 11.01 5.54 27.96
C LYS A 470 11.24 5.07 29.39
N LYS A 471 10.81 5.86 30.40
CA LYS A 471 10.92 5.45 31.79
C LYS A 471 10.13 4.16 32.08
N SER A 472 8.91 4.04 31.56
CA SER A 472 8.13 2.82 31.70
C SER A 472 8.83 1.61 31.09
N TYR A 473 9.40 1.78 29.88
CA TYR A 473 10.15 0.74 29.19
C TYR A 473 11.40 0.33 29.99
N GLU A 474 12.16 1.30 30.50
CA GLU A 474 13.34 1.07 31.35
C GLU A 474 12.96 0.31 32.63
N VAL A 475 11.88 0.68 33.32
CA VAL A 475 11.41 -0.01 34.52
C VAL A 475 10.97 -1.44 34.24
N MET A 476 10.25 -1.65 33.14
CA MET A 476 9.68 -2.98 32.81
C MET A 476 10.70 -3.92 32.15
N HIS A 477 11.73 -3.39 31.51
CA HIS A 477 12.76 -4.16 30.77
C HIS A 477 14.17 -3.82 31.24
N GLY A 478 14.35 -2.84 32.17
CA GLY A 478 15.61 -2.31 32.64
C GLY A 478 16.46 -3.36 33.37
N GLU A 479 17.77 -3.25 33.20
CA GLU A 479 18.82 -4.19 33.58
C GLU A 479 18.79 -5.57 32.88
N LEU A 480 17.67 -5.96 32.26
CA LEU A 480 17.56 -7.16 31.43
C LEU A 480 17.79 -6.86 29.93
N GLY A 481 17.65 -5.62 29.54
CA GLY A 481 17.96 -5.17 28.19
C GLY A 481 19.39 -4.65 28.11
N ASN A 482 20.40 -5.51 28.08
CA ASN A 482 21.75 -5.08 27.78
C ASN A 482 21.74 -4.27 26.49
N ALA A 483 22.34 -3.08 26.53
CA ALA A 483 22.50 -2.15 25.40
C ALA A 483 23.13 -2.80 24.15
N ASP A 484 23.76 -3.95 24.29
CA ASP A 484 24.38 -4.72 23.21
C ASP A 484 23.37 -5.35 22.24
N SER A 485 22.11 -5.61 22.68
CA SER A 485 21.08 -6.08 21.76
C SER A 485 20.48 -4.95 20.91
N ILE A 486 20.55 -3.71 21.38
CA ILE A 486 20.02 -2.53 20.65
C ILE A 486 21.07 -1.99 19.65
N GLN A 487 22.35 -2.12 19.93
CA GLN A 487 23.41 -1.68 19.01
C GLN A 487 23.53 -2.56 17.75
N SER A 488 23.07 -3.81 17.77
CA SER A 488 23.07 -4.65 16.57
C SER A 488 22.08 -4.19 15.50
N TRP A 489 21.09 -3.35 15.85
CA TRP A 489 20.06 -2.86 14.94
C TRP A 489 20.34 -1.47 14.36
N SER A 490 21.27 -0.71 14.94
CA SER A 490 21.64 0.63 14.45
C SER A 490 22.69 0.61 13.33
N ASN A 491 23.24 -0.55 13.01
CA ASN A 491 24.26 -0.74 11.97
C ASN A 491 23.80 -1.66 10.82
N ALA A 492 22.50 -1.95 10.69
CA ALA A 492 21.92 -2.73 9.59
C ALA A 492 21.11 -1.85 8.63
#